data_48f5c034178ed5d035558ca35fcd694c
#
_entry.id   48f5c034178ed5d035558ca35fcd694c
#
_cell.length_a   1.000
_cell.length_b   1.000
_cell.length_c   1.000
_cell.angle_alpha   90.00
_cell.angle_beta   90.00
_cell.angle_gamma   90.00
#
_symmetry.space_group_name_H-M   'P 1'
#
loop_
_entity.id
_entity.type
_entity.pdbx_description
1 polymer ?
#
loop_
_entity_poly.entity_id
_entity_poly.type
_entity_poly.pdbx_seq_one_letter_code
_entity_poly.pdbx_strand_id
1 'polypeptide(L)'
;MLVLSLGYGVNGFMYDPAIGEFILTDPDIKIPDRGNIYSINEGYASQWSPAVKNYVDSKKDPAKGKPYGARYVGSMVADVHRTIKYGGIFIYPATASSPNGKLRLLYECNPMAFIVTQAGGKASTGTQDILDMVPEKIHQRAPVYLGSKLDVEEAISYVKS
;
A
#
# COMPACT_ATOMS: atom_id res chain seq x y z
N MET A 1 -1.25 -14.44 12.08
CA MET A 1 -0.73 -14.70 10.72
C MET A 1 0.65 -14.07 10.59
N LEU A 2 1.60 -14.73 9.95
CA LEU A 2 2.93 -14.23 9.57
C LEU A 2 3.00 -14.16 8.05
N VAL A 3 3.53 -13.06 7.51
CA VAL A 3 3.87 -12.92 6.09
C VAL A 3 5.38 -12.75 6.00
N LEU A 4 6.05 -13.60 5.22
CA LEU A 4 7.50 -13.65 5.13
C LEU A 4 7.97 -13.56 3.69
N SER A 5 9.00 -12.75 3.47
CA SER A 5 9.79 -12.74 2.24
C SER A 5 11.28 -12.77 2.56
N LEU A 6 12.01 -13.60 1.84
CA LEU A 6 13.48 -13.68 1.90
C LEU A 6 14.13 -13.13 0.61
N GLY A 7 13.37 -12.34 -0.18
CA GLY A 7 13.84 -11.83 -1.46
C GLY A 7 13.47 -12.69 -2.69
N TYR A 8 12.78 -13.80 -2.48
CA TYR A 8 12.37 -14.76 -3.51
C TYR A 8 10.88 -15.07 -3.41
N GLY A 9 10.03 -14.03 -3.56
CA GLY A 9 8.58 -14.14 -3.40
C GLY A 9 8.12 -13.95 -1.96
N VAL A 10 6.85 -14.23 -1.72
CA VAL A 10 6.18 -13.97 -0.43
C VAL A 10 5.38 -15.20 -0.02
N ASN A 11 5.48 -15.60 1.24
CA ASN A 11 4.73 -16.72 1.81
C ASN A 11 3.94 -16.27 3.04
N GLY A 12 2.76 -16.83 3.21
CA GLY A 12 1.90 -16.60 4.36
C GLY A 12 1.75 -17.85 5.23
N PHE A 13 1.78 -17.63 6.54
CA PHE A 13 1.70 -18.69 7.54
C PHE A 13 0.61 -18.36 8.57
N MET A 14 -0.13 -19.37 8.97
CA MET A 14 -1.10 -19.29 10.06
C MET A 14 -0.53 -19.97 11.31
N TYR A 15 -0.62 -19.32 12.45
CA TYR A 15 -0.25 -19.94 13.72
C TYR A 15 -1.34 -20.94 14.13
N ASP A 16 -0.93 -22.17 14.37
CA ASP A 16 -1.80 -23.23 14.94
C ASP A 16 -1.50 -23.37 16.43
N PRO A 17 -2.40 -22.95 17.32
CA PRO A 17 -2.19 -23.00 18.75
C PRO A 17 -2.21 -24.45 19.31
N ALA A 18 -2.78 -25.42 18.59
CA ALA A 18 -2.84 -26.79 19.05
C ALA A 18 -1.48 -27.49 19.03
N ILE A 19 -0.61 -27.09 18.10
CA ILE A 19 0.74 -27.63 17.96
C ILE A 19 1.82 -26.59 18.26
N GLY A 20 1.46 -25.32 18.45
CA GLY A 20 2.39 -24.24 18.76
C GLY A 20 3.27 -23.78 17.60
N GLU A 21 2.89 -24.08 16.36
CA GLU A 21 3.72 -23.85 15.17
C GLU A 21 3.01 -22.98 14.12
N PHE A 22 3.82 -22.37 13.23
CA PHE A 22 3.32 -21.66 12.06
C PHE A 22 3.24 -22.59 10.85
N ILE A 23 2.04 -22.77 10.33
CA ILE A 23 1.77 -23.61 9.16
C ILE A 23 1.74 -22.76 7.91
N LEU A 24 2.45 -23.16 6.86
CA LEU A 24 2.40 -22.52 5.54
C LEU A 24 1.00 -22.72 4.94
N THR A 25 0.22 -21.63 4.85
CA THR A 25 -1.15 -21.64 4.31
C THR A 25 -1.26 -20.96 2.96
N ASP A 26 -0.37 -20.01 2.67
CA ASP A 26 -0.39 -19.20 1.46
C ASP A 26 1.01 -19.21 0.82
N PRO A 27 1.37 -20.24 0.04
CA PRO A 27 2.65 -20.27 -0.67
C PRO A 27 2.65 -19.33 -1.88
N ASP A 28 3.79 -18.72 -2.18
CA ASP A 28 4.05 -17.85 -3.34
C ASP A 28 2.93 -16.84 -3.63
N ILE A 29 2.61 -16.02 -2.62
CA ILE A 29 1.55 -15.01 -2.74
C ILE A 29 1.89 -14.04 -3.88
N LYS A 30 0.94 -13.87 -4.80
CA LYS A 30 0.99 -12.86 -5.86
C LYS A 30 -0.17 -11.88 -5.69
N ILE A 31 0.17 -10.59 -5.71
CA ILE A 31 -0.85 -9.54 -5.72
C ILE A 31 -1.43 -9.42 -7.13
N PRO A 32 -2.76 -9.31 -7.31
CA PRO A 32 -3.35 -9.05 -8.62
C PRO A 32 -2.81 -7.75 -9.22
N ASP A 33 -2.60 -7.70 -10.54
CA ASP A 33 -2.10 -6.50 -11.24
C ASP A 33 -3.01 -5.27 -11.05
N ARG A 34 -4.32 -5.50 -10.90
CA ARG A 34 -5.33 -4.49 -10.57
C ARG A 34 -6.34 -5.05 -9.58
N GLY A 35 -6.77 -4.22 -8.65
CA GLY A 35 -7.85 -4.55 -7.73
C GLY A 35 -9.08 -3.67 -7.92
N ASN A 36 -9.94 -3.69 -6.93
CA ASN A 36 -11.17 -2.89 -6.89
C ASN A 36 -11.42 -2.27 -5.50
N ILE A 37 -10.36 -2.12 -4.72
CA ILE A 37 -10.40 -1.56 -3.36
C ILE A 37 -9.36 -0.45 -3.26
N TYR A 38 -9.75 0.67 -2.67
CA TYR A 38 -8.81 1.68 -2.20
C TYR A 38 -8.88 1.82 -0.67
N SER A 39 -7.73 2.06 -0.07
CA SER A 39 -7.54 2.20 1.37
C SER A 39 -6.83 3.51 1.67
N ILE A 40 -7.56 4.51 2.16
CA ILE A 40 -7.06 5.83 2.53
C ILE A 40 -7.96 6.40 3.63
N ASN A 41 -7.40 7.19 4.55
CA ASN A 41 -8.19 7.88 5.58
C ASN A 41 -8.91 9.11 4.99
N GLU A 42 -10.15 8.95 4.56
CA GLU A 42 -10.96 10.03 3.99
C GLU A 42 -11.28 11.16 4.99
N GLY A 43 -11.12 10.94 6.29
CA GLY A 43 -11.23 12.00 7.29
C GLY A 43 -10.22 13.14 7.10
N TYR A 44 -9.14 12.91 6.35
CA TYR A 44 -8.15 13.92 5.99
C TYR A 44 -8.30 14.48 4.57
N ALA A 45 -9.42 14.21 3.89
CA ALA A 45 -9.62 14.62 2.50
C ALA A 45 -9.46 16.14 2.25
N SER A 46 -9.78 16.98 3.24
CA SER A 46 -9.56 18.43 3.17
C SER A 46 -8.09 18.85 3.15
N GLN A 47 -7.18 17.95 3.56
CA GLN A 47 -5.74 18.21 3.62
C GLN A 47 -4.96 17.56 2.45
N TRP A 48 -5.63 16.82 1.58
CA TRP A 48 -4.99 16.18 0.44
C TRP A 48 -4.67 17.20 -0.66
N SER A 49 -3.64 16.88 -1.45
CA SER A 49 -3.40 17.60 -2.69
C SER A 49 -4.55 17.38 -3.67
N PRO A 50 -4.77 18.32 -4.63
CA PRO A 50 -5.77 18.12 -5.69
C PRO A 50 -5.57 16.80 -6.45
N ALA A 51 -4.34 16.38 -6.68
CA ALA A 51 -3.99 15.14 -7.36
C ALA A 51 -4.56 13.90 -6.63
N VAL A 52 -4.33 13.81 -5.32
CA VAL A 52 -4.85 12.70 -4.50
C VAL A 52 -6.38 12.70 -4.48
N LYS A 53 -6.98 13.89 -4.32
CA LYS A 53 -8.43 14.03 -4.33
C LYS A 53 -9.02 13.58 -5.67
N ASN A 54 -8.49 14.07 -6.79
CA ASN A 54 -8.96 13.71 -8.13
C ASN A 54 -8.82 12.21 -8.40
N TYR A 55 -7.72 11.58 -7.94
CA TYR A 55 -7.55 10.13 -8.04
C TYR A 55 -8.65 9.39 -7.26
N VAL A 56 -8.84 9.71 -5.98
CA VAL A 56 -9.85 9.04 -5.15
C VAL A 56 -11.26 9.25 -5.69
N ASP A 57 -11.58 10.47 -6.13
CA ASP A 57 -12.88 10.78 -6.75
C ASP A 57 -13.08 9.99 -8.05
N SER A 58 -12.01 9.78 -8.85
CA SER A 58 -12.08 8.93 -10.04
C SER A 58 -12.45 7.48 -9.74
N LYS A 59 -12.07 6.97 -8.55
CA LYS A 59 -12.40 5.60 -8.12
C LYS A 59 -13.85 5.45 -7.62
N LYS A 60 -14.51 6.56 -7.34
CA LYS A 60 -15.91 6.61 -6.92
C LYS A 60 -16.86 6.88 -8.10
N ASP A 61 -16.34 7.36 -9.23
CA ASP A 61 -17.13 7.80 -10.38
C ASP A 61 -17.55 6.61 -11.26
N PRO A 62 -18.85 6.26 -11.33
CA PRO A 62 -19.34 5.18 -12.17
C PRO A 62 -19.13 5.43 -13.68
N ALA A 63 -18.98 6.70 -14.11
CA ALA A 63 -18.68 7.03 -15.50
C ALA A 63 -17.25 6.61 -15.94
N LYS A 64 -16.35 6.39 -14.98
CA LYS A 64 -14.97 5.96 -15.21
C LYS A 64 -14.76 4.44 -15.04
N GLY A 65 -15.84 3.70 -14.80
CA GLY A 65 -15.82 2.26 -14.63
C GLY A 65 -16.55 1.81 -13.37
N LYS A 66 -16.39 0.53 -12.99
CA LYS A 66 -16.97 0.03 -11.75
C LYS A 66 -16.31 0.72 -10.55
N PRO A 67 -17.09 1.39 -9.67
CA PRO A 67 -16.54 2.04 -8.50
C PRO A 67 -15.78 1.07 -7.60
N TYR A 68 -14.67 1.55 -7.02
CA TYR A 68 -13.89 0.80 -6.04
C TYR A 68 -14.56 0.81 -4.68
N GLY A 69 -14.37 -0.28 -3.92
CA GLY A 69 -14.78 -0.32 -2.53
C GLY A 69 -13.79 0.45 -1.63
N ALA A 70 -14.31 1.38 -0.82
CA ALA A 70 -13.51 2.01 0.22
C ALA A 70 -13.33 1.03 1.39
N ARG A 71 -12.08 0.77 1.78
CA ARG A 71 -11.74 -0.07 2.94
C ARG A 71 -10.53 0.52 3.64
N TYR A 72 -10.73 1.05 4.84
CA TYR A 72 -9.66 1.60 5.66
C TYR A 72 -9.87 1.17 7.12
N VAL A 73 -9.02 0.28 7.59
CA VAL A 73 -9.07 -0.25 8.98
C VAL A 73 -8.39 0.72 9.94
N GLY A 74 -7.40 1.47 9.46
CA GLY A 74 -6.55 2.34 10.28
C GLY A 74 -5.39 1.57 10.94
N SER A 75 -5.21 0.30 10.58
CA SER A 75 -4.02 -0.50 10.87
C SER A 75 -3.31 -0.78 9.55
N MET A 76 -2.12 -0.19 9.34
CA MET A 76 -1.37 -0.35 8.10
C MET A 76 -1.12 -1.83 7.78
N VAL A 77 -0.78 -2.64 8.77
CA VAL A 77 -0.52 -4.08 8.58
C VAL A 77 -1.77 -4.80 8.05
N ALA A 78 -2.93 -4.52 8.63
CA ALA A 78 -4.19 -5.13 8.21
C ALA A 78 -4.63 -4.65 6.82
N ASP A 79 -4.49 -3.34 6.55
CA ASP A 79 -4.83 -2.75 5.26
C ASP A 79 -3.93 -3.27 4.13
N VAL A 80 -2.62 -3.37 4.38
CA VAL A 80 -1.64 -3.90 3.42
C VAL A 80 -1.83 -5.39 3.20
N HIS A 81 -2.07 -6.18 4.26
CA HIS A 81 -2.36 -7.61 4.14
C HIS A 81 -3.58 -7.87 3.25
N ARG A 82 -4.68 -7.13 3.47
CA ARG A 82 -5.87 -7.22 2.60
C ARG A 82 -5.53 -6.85 1.16
N THR A 83 -4.72 -5.80 0.95
CA THR A 83 -4.30 -5.36 -0.39
C THR A 83 -3.47 -6.42 -1.11
N ILE A 84 -2.58 -7.12 -0.40
CA ILE A 84 -1.82 -8.23 -0.97
C ILE A 84 -2.74 -9.38 -1.40
N LYS A 85 -3.77 -9.69 -0.62
CA LYS A 85 -4.68 -10.81 -0.90
C LYS A 85 -5.68 -10.53 -2.03
N TYR A 86 -6.20 -9.31 -2.10
CA TYR A 86 -7.33 -8.97 -2.99
C TYR A 86 -6.98 -7.95 -4.07
N GLY A 87 -5.79 -7.40 -4.05
CA GLY A 87 -5.39 -6.28 -4.92
C GLY A 87 -5.99 -4.95 -4.47
N GLY A 88 -5.76 -3.94 -5.30
CA GLY A 88 -6.12 -2.56 -5.03
C GLY A 88 -4.95 -1.75 -4.49
N ILE A 89 -5.24 -0.66 -3.80
CA ILE A 89 -4.22 0.30 -3.39
C ILE A 89 -4.41 0.75 -1.94
N PHE A 90 -3.30 0.79 -1.20
CA PHE A 90 -3.19 1.50 0.08
C PHE A 90 -2.45 2.82 -0.14
N ILE A 91 -3.03 3.92 0.36
CA ILE A 91 -2.49 5.26 0.22
C ILE A 91 -2.39 5.93 1.58
N TYR A 92 -1.20 6.44 1.88
CA TYR A 92 -0.97 7.35 2.99
C TYR A 92 -0.19 8.56 2.45
N PRO A 93 -0.87 9.55 1.86
CA PRO A 93 -0.23 10.62 1.11
C PRO A 93 0.36 11.67 2.05
N ALA A 94 1.18 12.55 1.49
CA ALA A 94 1.50 13.82 2.12
C ALA A 94 0.20 14.65 2.31
N THR A 95 0.16 15.41 3.40
CA THR A 95 -0.94 16.32 3.70
C THR A 95 -0.39 17.70 4.03
N ALA A 96 -1.26 18.72 4.10
CA ALA A 96 -0.85 20.06 4.48
C ALA A 96 -0.16 20.10 5.87
N SER A 97 -0.62 19.26 6.81
CA SER A 97 -0.04 19.14 8.15
C SER A 97 1.18 18.20 8.23
N SER A 98 1.42 17.40 7.20
CA SER A 98 2.52 16.43 7.13
C SER A 98 3.07 16.34 5.70
N PRO A 99 3.80 17.39 5.23
CA PRO A 99 4.24 17.50 3.83
C PRO A 99 5.22 16.41 3.41
N ASN A 100 5.94 15.82 4.37
CA ASN A 100 6.87 14.71 4.13
C ASN A 100 6.22 13.33 4.39
N GLY A 101 4.88 13.26 4.46
CA GLY A 101 4.19 12.05 4.88
C GLY A 101 4.20 11.86 6.40
N LYS A 102 3.56 10.78 6.87
CA LYS A 102 3.45 10.48 8.31
C LYS A 102 4.12 9.16 8.69
N LEU A 103 4.14 8.19 7.78
CA LEU A 103 4.75 6.88 8.01
C LEU A 103 6.29 6.97 7.93
N ARG A 104 6.98 6.15 8.75
CA ARG A 104 8.42 6.16 8.84
C ARG A 104 9.04 5.30 7.75
N LEU A 105 10.06 5.84 7.09
CA LEU A 105 10.68 5.17 5.94
C LEU A 105 11.25 3.80 6.30
N LEU A 106 12.12 3.75 7.32
CA LEU A 106 12.92 2.55 7.62
C LEU A 106 12.13 1.38 8.16
N TYR A 107 11.13 1.62 9.01
CA TYR A 107 10.49 0.54 9.76
C TYR A 107 8.98 0.43 9.56
N GLU A 108 8.42 1.23 8.64
CA GLU A 108 7.03 1.11 8.17
C GLU A 108 6.98 1.02 6.64
N CYS A 109 7.51 2.03 5.91
CA CYS A 109 7.39 2.08 4.46
C CYS A 109 8.23 0.97 3.77
N ASN A 110 9.52 0.85 4.12
CA ASN A 110 10.43 -0.11 3.49
C ASN A 110 10.00 -1.58 3.69
N PRO A 111 9.63 -2.04 4.89
CA PRO A 111 9.17 -3.42 5.07
C PRO A 111 7.93 -3.72 4.24
N MET A 112 6.94 -2.82 4.21
CA MET A 112 5.73 -3.02 3.42
C MET A 112 6.00 -2.93 1.91
N ALA A 113 6.83 -1.98 1.48
CA ALA A 113 7.25 -1.85 0.09
C ALA A 113 7.98 -3.11 -0.40
N PHE A 114 8.88 -3.66 0.42
CA PHE A 114 9.61 -4.88 0.08
C PHE A 114 8.65 -6.07 -0.14
N ILE A 115 7.75 -6.33 0.82
CA ILE A 115 6.80 -7.43 0.71
C ILE A 115 5.86 -7.25 -0.50
N VAL A 116 5.31 -6.04 -0.70
CA VAL A 116 4.42 -5.77 -1.83
C VAL A 116 5.13 -5.95 -3.17
N THR A 117 6.38 -5.48 -3.29
CA THR A 117 7.18 -5.63 -4.51
C THR A 117 7.53 -7.10 -4.76
N GLN A 118 7.90 -7.86 -3.73
CA GLN A 118 8.17 -9.29 -3.85
C GLN A 118 6.92 -10.11 -4.22
N ALA A 119 5.73 -9.60 -3.89
CA ALA A 119 4.46 -10.17 -4.33
C ALA A 119 4.05 -9.75 -5.75
N GLY A 120 4.87 -8.97 -6.47
CA GLY A 120 4.60 -8.50 -7.83
C GLY A 120 3.83 -7.17 -7.90
N GLY A 121 3.58 -6.51 -6.78
CA GLY A 121 2.99 -5.18 -6.72
C GLY A 121 3.99 -4.04 -6.93
N LYS A 122 3.57 -2.83 -6.58
CA LYS A 122 4.39 -1.62 -6.64
C LYS A 122 4.26 -0.81 -5.35
N ALA A 123 5.35 -0.10 -5.00
CA ALA A 123 5.36 0.79 -3.84
C ALA A 123 6.15 2.07 -4.16
N SER A 124 5.50 3.23 -4.02
CA SER A 124 6.06 4.53 -4.40
C SER A 124 5.73 5.60 -3.36
N THR A 125 6.54 6.66 -3.35
CA THR A 125 6.24 7.91 -2.62
C THR A 125 5.28 8.83 -3.40
N GLY A 126 4.97 8.47 -4.65
CA GLY A 126 4.33 9.32 -5.65
C GLY A 126 5.31 9.91 -6.67
N THR A 127 6.58 10.07 -6.32
CA THR A 127 7.62 10.62 -7.19
C THR A 127 8.73 9.62 -7.52
N GLN A 128 9.04 8.70 -6.60
CA GLN A 128 10.06 7.66 -6.76
C GLN A 128 9.62 6.38 -6.05
N ASP A 129 10.26 5.28 -6.35
CA ASP A 129 10.02 4.02 -5.66
C ASP A 129 10.55 4.10 -4.23
N ILE A 130 9.80 3.52 -3.27
CA ILE A 130 10.14 3.62 -1.83
C ILE A 130 11.50 2.97 -1.54
N LEU A 131 11.80 1.83 -2.17
CA LEU A 131 13.03 1.08 -1.93
C LEU A 131 14.28 1.77 -2.50
N ASP A 132 14.11 2.77 -3.39
CA ASP A 132 15.22 3.56 -3.93
C ASP A 132 15.57 4.78 -3.04
N MET A 133 14.76 5.04 -2.00
CA MET A 133 15.05 6.13 -1.08
C MET A 133 16.22 5.78 -0.16
N VAL A 134 17.26 6.60 -0.17
CA VAL A 134 18.35 6.51 0.79
C VAL A 134 17.92 7.19 2.09
N PRO A 135 17.89 6.47 3.23
CA PRO A 135 17.50 7.05 4.50
C PRO A 135 18.58 8.01 5.02
N GLU A 136 18.19 9.23 5.37
CA GLU A 136 19.07 10.24 5.98
C GLU A 136 18.96 10.25 7.52
N LYS A 137 17.81 9.84 8.05
CA LYS A 137 17.50 9.83 9.50
C LYS A 137 16.70 8.59 9.87
N ILE A 138 16.90 8.06 11.09
CA ILE A 138 16.17 6.90 11.62
C ILE A 138 14.65 7.09 11.55
N HIS A 139 14.16 8.29 11.88
CA HIS A 139 12.73 8.60 11.90
C HIS A 139 12.26 9.38 10.67
N GLN A 140 13.02 9.33 9.57
CA GLN A 140 12.61 9.93 8.30
C GLN A 140 11.23 9.40 7.89
N ARG A 141 10.41 10.28 7.34
CA ARG A 141 9.04 9.98 6.92
C ARG A 141 8.93 10.04 5.40
N ALA A 142 7.95 9.31 4.86
CA ALA A 142 7.63 9.33 3.43
C ALA A 142 6.11 9.17 3.22
N PRO A 143 5.55 9.78 2.14
CA PRO A 143 4.24 9.39 1.65
C PRO A 143 4.29 7.99 1.07
N VAL A 144 3.15 7.29 1.04
CA VAL A 144 3.07 5.91 0.60
C VAL A 144 1.90 5.69 -0.35
N TYR A 145 2.20 5.07 -1.49
CA TYR A 145 1.26 4.50 -2.46
C TYR A 145 1.74 3.09 -2.74
N LEU A 146 1.01 2.07 -2.30
CA LEU A 146 1.44 0.69 -2.51
C LEU A 146 0.24 -0.23 -2.78
N GLY A 147 0.50 -1.30 -3.54
CA GLY A 147 -0.53 -2.27 -3.86
C GLY A 147 -0.36 -2.87 -5.26
N SER A 148 -1.46 -3.12 -5.93
CA SER A 148 -1.50 -3.59 -7.30
C SER A 148 -0.77 -2.64 -8.23
N LYS A 149 0.09 -3.18 -9.09
CA LYS A 149 0.98 -2.39 -9.95
C LYS A 149 0.24 -1.33 -10.76
N LEU A 150 -0.84 -1.72 -11.46
CA LEU A 150 -1.60 -0.81 -12.31
C LEU A 150 -2.37 0.25 -11.52
N ASP A 151 -2.84 -0.08 -10.30
CA ASP A 151 -3.52 0.89 -9.45
C ASP A 151 -2.55 1.94 -8.91
N VAL A 152 -1.33 1.54 -8.53
CA VAL A 152 -0.29 2.46 -8.07
C VAL A 152 0.22 3.33 -9.22
N GLU A 153 0.45 2.78 -10.40
CA GLU A 153 0.88 3.54 -11.59
C GLU A 153 -0.17 4.59 -11.99
N GLU A 154 -1.44 4.23 -11.93
CA GLU A 154 -2.53 5.16 -12.18
C GLU A 154 -2.55 6.29 -11.13
N ALA A 155 -2.43 5.98 -9.83
CA ALA A 155 -2.36 7.00 -8.78
C ALA A 155 -1.16 7.95 -8.99
N ILE A 156 0.00 7.42 -9.35
CA ILE A 156 1.20 8.22 -9.65
C ILE A 156 0.98 9.14 -10.85
N SER A 157 0.22 8.72 -11.86
CA SER A 157 -0.06 9.56 -13.03
C SER A 157 -0.80 10.85 -12.65
N TYR A 158 -1.71 10.77 -11.67
CA TYR A 158 -2.38 11.97 -11.11
C TYR A 158 -1.43 12.87 -10.31
N VAL A 159 -0.45 12.28 -9.62
CA VAL A 159 0.53 13.06 -8.82
C VAL A 159 1.50 13.81 -9.70
N LYS A 160 1.81 13.28 -10.89
CA LYS A 160 2.76 13.88 -11.85
C LYS A 160 2.12 14.85 -12.84
N SER A 161 0.77 14.87 -12.95
CA SER A 161 0.01 15.82 -13.79
C SER A 161 -0.20 17.15 -13.06
#